data_7fde5f679c1c677073aa1d478484c568
#
_entry.id   7fde5f679c1c677073aa1d478484c568
#
_cell.length_a   1.000
_cell.length_b   1.000
_cell.length_c   1.000
_cell.angle_alpha   90.00
_cell.angle_beta   90.00
_cell.angle_gamma   90.00
#
_symmetry.space_group_name_H-M   'P 1'
#
loop_
_entity.id
_entity.type
_entity.pdbx_description
1 polymer ?
#
loop_
_entity_poly.entity_id
_entity_poly.type
_entity_poly.pdbx_seq_one_letter_code
_entity_poly.pdbx_strand_id
1 'polypeptide(L)'
;MLSRLQQNLTPKQATAVGLLAVAFWSSVIGLIRTVSLHMGAVGGAAMMYSMAAVLIFIIFGRPNLSRFSKSYLFWASLFFVGCELCLSLSVGYARNARQTVEVGMVNYLWPTFTIIGAVLFNRQPAKWWIALGFILSFAGIAVVLGGEGGFSVSGMIANIRTNPTSYIMALSDALFWAAYCTLTARVKAQGNAVGFFFLLVSCILWAKYFSDGTGSLNFDTASLLYTTAAASCLGLGYAVWNIGISRGNMTVLAGASYFIPIFSACISSFLLKTPLPVEFWQGAAMVCLGSSVCWLATRTAERKRY
;
A
#
# COMPACT_ATOMS: atom_id res chain seq x y z
N MET A 1 14.35 -19.08 12.21
CA MET A 1 14.92 -19.56 10.94
C MET A 1 15.45 -18.40 10.08
N LEU A 2 14.67 -17.37 9.84
CA LEU A 2 15.07 -16.19 9.04
C LEU A 2 16.20 -15.34 9.64
N SER A 3 16.31 -15.25 10.95
CA SER A 3 17.41 -14.52 11.59
C SER A 3 18.81 -15.08 11.21
N ARG A 4 18.91 -16.37 11.01
CA ARG A 4 20.15 -17.02 10.52
C ARG A 4 20.38 -16.80 9.02
N LEU A 5 19.33 -16.85 8.20
CA LEU A 5 19.41 -16.53 6.76
C LEU A 5 19.76 -15.06 6.53
N GLN A 6 19.18 -14.17 7.34
CA GLN A 6 19.51 -12.75 7.28
C GLN A 6 21.00 -12.48 7.57
N GLN A 7 21.64 -13.25 8.48
CA GLN A 7 23.02 -13.01 8.88
C GLN A 7 24.04 -13.22 7.74
N ASN A 8 23.71 -14.03 6.75
CA ASN A 8 24.62 -14.42 5.68
C ASN A 8 24.44 -13.66 4.35
N LEU A 9 23.45 -12.75 4.25
CA LEU A 9 23.21 -12.00 3.01
C LEU A 9 24.19 -10.83 2.87
N THR A 10 24.83 -10.71 1.71
CA THR A 10 25.56 -9.51 1.32
C THR A 10 24.57 -8.33 1.11
N PRO A 11 25.04 -7.06 1.20
CA PRO A 11 24.17 -5.90 0.95
C PRO A 11 23.48 -5.92 -0.43
N LYS A 12 24.17 -6.43 -1.47
CA LYS A 12 23.58 -6.59 -2.81
C LYS A 12 22.46 -7.62 -2.82
N GLN A 13 22.66 -8.78 -2.19
CA GLN A 13 21.63 -9.82 -2.05
C GLN A 13 20.45 -9.34 -1.23
N ALA A 14 20.68 -8.64 -0.12
CA ALA A 14 19.60 -8.06 0.70
C ALA A 14 18.79 -7.02 -0.09
N THR A 15 19.42 -6.21 -0.94
CA THR A 15 18.74 -5.29 -1.85
C THR A 15 17.89 -6.06 -2.86
N ALA A 16 18.41 -7.09 -3.50
CA ALA A 16 17.68 -7.91 -4.46
C ALA A 16 16.46 -8.59 -3.82
N VAL A 17 16.63 -9.15 -2.62
CA VAL A 17 15.50 -9.70 -1.83
C VAL A 17 14.48 -8.63 -1.52
N GLY A 18 14.90 -7.44 -1.08
CA GLY A 18 13.99 -6.33 -0.79
C GLY A 18 13.21 -5.84 -2.01
N LEU A 19 13.78 -5.89 -3.21
CA LEU A 19 13.11 -5.54 -4.46
C LEU A 19 11.93 -6.46 -4.79
N LEU A 20 11.92 -7.71 -4.29
CA LEU A 20 10.76 -8.60 -4.44
C LEU A 20 9.50 -8.03 -3.78
N ALA A 21 9.63 -7.15 -2.77
CA ALA A 21 8.48 -6.47 -2.18
C ALA A 21 7.73 -5.63 -3.21
N VAL A 22 8.43 -5.01 -4.16
CA VAL A 22 7.81 -4.24 -5.24
C VAL A 22 6.90 -5.12 -6.09
N ALA A 23 7.35 -6.32 -6.45
CA ALA A 23 6.55 -7.28 -7.21
C ALA A 23 5.35 -7.79 -6.40
N PHE A 24 5.57 -8.16 -5.13
CA PHE A 24 4.49 -8.61 -4.26
C PHE A 24 3.42 -7.54 -4.05
N TRP A 25 3.79 -6.33 -3.65
CA TRP A 25 2.83 -5.25 -3.44
C TRP A 25 2.14 -4.77 -4.72
N SER A 26 2.84 -4.84 -5.85
CA SER A 26 2.22 -4.57 -7.15
C SER A 26 1.08 -5.53 -7.50
N SER A 27 1.09 -6.74 -6.94
CA SER A 27 0.04 -7.74 -7.17
C SER A 27 -1.18 -7.58 -6.25
N VAL A 28 -1.03 -6.84 -5.13
CA VAL A 28 -2.02 -6.82 -4.05
C VAL A 28 -3.38 -6.26 -4.50
N ILE A 29 -3.43 -5.16 -5.24
CA ILE A 29 -4.69 -4.53 -5.68
C ILE A 29 -5.54 -5.50 -6.51
N GLY A 30 -4.95 -6.12 -7.53
CA GLY A 30 -5.64 -7.09 -8.37
C GLY A 30 -6.08 -8.33 -7.58
N LEU A 31 -5.23 -8.82 -6.68
CA LEU A 31 -5.54 -9.98 -5.84
C LEU A 31 -6.66 -9.69 -4.83
N ILE A 32 -6.64 -8.54 -4.12
CA ILE A 32 -7.73 -8.12 -3.22
C ILE A 32 -9.05 -8.10 -3.99
N ARG A 33 -9.06 -7.54 -5.20
CA ARG A 33 -10.26 -7.51 -6.02
C ARG A 33 -10.74 -8.91 -6.37
N THR A 34 -9.85 -9.79 -6.79
CA THR A 34 -10.18 -11.16 -7.14
C THR A 34 -10.73 -11.92 -5.92
N VAL A 35 -10.10 -11.79 -4.76
CA VAL A 35 -10.59 -12.35 -3.48
C VAL A 35 -12.00 -11.82 -3.17
N SER A 36 -12.20 -10.51 -3.32
CA SER A 36 -13.50 -9.88 -3.08
C SER A 36 -14.61 -10.40 -4.00
N LEU A 37 -14.30 -10.70 -5.27
CA LEU A 37 -15.24 -11.27 -6.23
C LEU A 37 -15.64 -12.70 -5.87
N HIS A 38 -14.75 -13.48 -5.27
CA HIS A 38 -14.99 -14.88 -4.90
C HIS A 38 -15.57 -15.07 -3.50
N MET A 39 -15.11 -14.28 -2.51
CA MET A 39 -15.43 -14.46 -1.09
C MET A 39 -16.15 -13.26 -0.45
N GLY A 40 -16.53 -12.25 -1.25
CA GLY A 40 -17.06 -10.99 -0.75
C GLY A 40 -15.98 -10.05 -0.20
N ALA A 41 -16.28 -8.74 -0.21
CA ALA A 41 -15.31 -7.71 0.16
C ALA A 41 -14.83 -7.83 1.61
N VAL A 42 -15.74 -8.06 2.56
CA VAL A 42 -15.43 -8.11 3.99
C VAL A 42 -14.89 -9.46 4.40
N GLY A 43 -15.58 -10.56 4.06
CA GLY A 43 -15.18 -11.92 4.44
C GLY A 43 -13.88 -12.35 3.78
N GLY A 44 -13.71 -12.05 2.48
CA GLY A 44 -12.47 -12.33 1.76
C GLY A 44 -11.27 -11.57 2.33
N ALA A 45 -11.45 -10.27 2.67
CA ALA A 45 -10.40 -9.51 3.33
C ALA A 45 -10.09 -10.07 4.73
N ALA A 46 -11.11 -10.42 5.54
CA ALA A 46 -10.92 -11.01 6.86
C ALA A 46 -10.07 -12.28 6.79
N MET A 47 -10.37 -13.17 5.85
CA MET A 47 -9.61 -14.41 5.63
C MET A 47 -8.17 -14.10 5.17
N MET A 48 -8.00 -13.19 4.22
CA MET A 48 -6.69 -12.79 3.70
C MET A 48 -5.78 -12.25 4.81
N TYR A 49 -6.27 -11.32 5.65
CA TYR A 49 -5.47 -10.77 6.77
C TYR A 49 -5.23 -11.78 7.88
N SER A 50 -6.16 -12.72 8.12
CA SER A 50 -5.92 -13.86 9.04
C SER A 50 -4.73 -14.69 8.59
N MET A 51 -4.72 -15.07 7.31
CA MET A 51 -3.63 -15.86 6.71
C MET A 51 -2.32 -15.07 6.68
N ALA A 52 -2.36 -13.79 6.34
CA ALA A 52 -1.18 -12.93 6.36
C ALA A 52 -0.60 -12.76 7.77
N ALA A 53 -1.44 -12.59 8.80
CA ALA A 53 -1.01 -12.53 10.20
C ALA A 53 -0.32 -13.83 10.63
N VAL A 54 -0.93 -14.99 10.33
CA VAL A 54 -0.33 -16.29 10.61
C VAL A 54 1.02 -16.45 9.91
N LEU A 55 1.11 -16.08 8.63
CA LEU A 55 2.35 -16.14 7.87
C LEU A 55 3.45 -15.28 8.51
N ILE A 56 3.13 -14.05 8.89
CA ILE A 56 4.09 -13.14 9.57
C ILE A 56 4.51 -13.69 10.92
N PHE A 57 3.59 -14.29 11.69
CA PHE A 57 3.96 -14.93 12.96
C PHE A 57 4.86 -16.15 12.78
N ILE A 58 4.67 -16.94 11.72
CA ILE A 58 5.57 -18.06 11.38
C ILE A 58 6.97 -17.53 11.00
N ILE A 59 7.02 -16.44 10.23
CA ILE A 59 8.27 -15.87 9.71
C ILE A 59 9.07 -15.14 10.80
N PHE A 60 8.45 -14.25 11.55
CA PHE A 60 9.11 -13.36 12.51
C PHE A 60 8.90 -13.73 13.97
N GLY A 61 8.01 -14.69 14.24
CA GLY A 61 7.58 -15.00 15.60
C GLY A 61 6.62 -13.94 16.17
N ARG A 62 6.27 -14.11 17.44
CA ARG A 62 5.39 -13.15 18.14
C ARG A 62 6.13 -11.84 18.39
N PRO A 63 5.53 -10.69 18.08
CA PRO A 63 6.15 -9.40 18.34
C PRO A 63 6.26 -9.15 19.85
N ASN A 64 7.40 -8.63 20.27
CA ASN A 64 7.57 -8.16 21.65
C ASN A 64 7.01 -6.72 21.76
N LEU A 65 5.72 -6.62 22.11
CA LEU A 65 5.02 -5.33 22.21
C LEU A 65 5.53 -4.46 23.35
N SER A 66 6.19 -5.02 24.38
CA SER A 66 6.74 -4.24 25.49
C SER A 66 7.90 -3.31 25.10
N ARG A 67 8.50 -3.53 23.91
CA ARG A 67 9.55 -2.67 23.34
C ARG A 67 9.01 -1.35 22.80
N PHE A 68 7.70 -1.21 22.66
CA PHE A 68 7.05 -0.04 22.12
C PHE A 68 6.36 0.74 23.24
N SER A 69 6.37 2.07 23.17
CA SER A 69 5.55 2.87 24.07
C SER A 69 4.05 2.65 23.80
N LYS A 70 3.23 2.71 24.85
CA LYS A 70 1.77 2.55 24.72
C LYS A 70 1.16 3.56 23.74
N SER A 71 1.64 4.81 23.78
CA SER A 71 1.21 5.87 22.87
C SER A 71 1.55 5.54 21.42
N TYR A 72 2.77 5.03 21.14
CA TYR A 72 3.13 4.60 19.79
C TYR A 72 2.24 3.45 19.32
N LEU A 73 2.06 2.42 20.16
CA LEU A 73 1.21 1.27 19.78
C LEU A 73 -0.22 1.71 19.46
N PHE A 74 -0.79 2.62 20.24
CA PHE A 74 -2.14 3.13 19.98
C PHE A 74 -2.23 3.84 18.63
N TRP A 75 -1.40 4.82 18.37
CA TRP A 75 -1.44 5.60 17.13
C TRP A 75 -0.99 4.81 15.92
N ALA A 76 0.04 3.98 16.07
CA ALA A 76 0.51 3.10 15.00
C ALA A 76 -0.55 2.05 14.63
N SER A 77 -1.26 1.48 15.62
CA SER A 77 -2.39 0.58 15.35
C SER A 77 -3.51 1.32 14.63
N LEU A 78 -3.90 2.52 15.10
CA LEU A 78 -4.95 3.31 14.46
C LEU A 78 -4.63 3.60 12.99
N PHE A 79 -3.42 4.06 12.71
CA PHE A 79 -3.01 4.43 11.35
C PHE A 79 -2.80 3.20 10.46
N PHE A 80 -2.11 2.16 10.95
CA PHE A 80 -1.87 0.95 10.17
C PHE A 80 -3.17 0.18 9.91
N VAL A 81 -3.97 -0.04 10.94
CA VAL A 81 -5.24 -0.75 10.81
C VAL A 81 -6.22 0.05 9.94
N GLY A 82 -6.30 1.38 10.15
CA GLY A 82 -7.10 2.26 9.31
C GLY A 82 -6.70 2.20 7.84
N CYS A 83 -5.38 2.20 7.56
CA CYS A 83 -4.83 2.01 6.22
C CYS A 83 -5.30 0.70 5.59
N GLU A 84 -5.01 -0.43 6.21
CA GLU A 84 -5.30 -1.75 5.64
C GLU A 84 -6.81 -2.03 5.49
N LEU A 85 -7.63 -1.53 6.42
CA LEU A 85 -9.09 -1.59 6.29
C LEU A 85 -9.57 -0.75 5.10
N CYS A 86 -9.07 0.47 4.98
CA CYS A 86 -9.42 1.37 3.89
C CYS A 86 -8.96 0.83 2.54
N LEU A 87 -7.74 0.26 2.44
CA LEU A 87 -7.24 -0.37 1.23
C LEU A 87 -8.14 -1.51 0.79
N SER A 88 -8.33 -2.49 1.66
CA SER A 88 -9.05 -3.71 1.30
C SER A 88 -10.52 -3.45 0.96
N LEU A 89 -11.19 -2.58 1.71
CA LEU A 89 -12.59 -2.26 1.48
C LEU A 89 -12.79 -1.31 0.28
N SER A 90 -11.87 -0.36 0.04
CA SER A 90 -11.94 0.50 -1.14
C SER A 90 -11.90 -0.30 -2.44
N VAL A 91 -10.97 -1.26 -2.50
CA VAL A 91 -10.82 -2.18 -3.63
C VAL A 91 -11.96 -3.19 -3.68
N GLY A 92 -12.35 -3.73 -2.52
CA GLY A 92 -13.43 -4.71 -2.39
C GLY A 92 -14.78 -4.18 -2.84
N TYR A 93 -15.10 -2.93 -2.53
CA TYR A 93 -16.37 -2.28 -2.90
C TYR A 93 -16.35 -1.63 -4.29
N ALA A 94 -15.23 -1.68 -5.03
CA ALA A 94 -15.18 -1.18 -6.40
C ALA A 94 -16.24 -1.89 -7.26
N ARG A 95 -16.96 -1.15 -8.09
CA ARG A 95 -18.09 -1.67 -8.88
C ARG A 95 -17.65 -2.55 -10.04
N ASN A 96 -16.50 -2.25 -10.61
CA ASN A 96 -15.95 -2.99 -11.76
C ASN A 96 -14.42 -2.99 -11.74
N ALA A 97 -13.81 -3.74 -12.64
CA ALA A 97 -12.36 -3.89 -12.72
C ALA A 97 -11.63 -2.56 -13.01
N ARG A 98 -12.20 -1.69 -13.88
CA ARG A 98 -11.63 -0.36 -14.16
C ARG A 98 -11.59 0.49 -12.90
N GLN A 99 -12.70 0.58 -12.17
CA GLN A 99 -12.77 1.32 -10.91
C GLN A 99 -11.81 0.76 -9.86
N THR A 100 -11.59 -0.57 -9.83
CA THR A 100 -10.58 -1.19 -8.96
C THR A 100 -9.18 -0.59 -9.21
N VAL A 101 -8.79 -0.47 -10.47
CA VAL A 101 -7.47 0.07 -10.84
C VAL A 101 -7.39 1.57 -10.57
N GLU A 102 -8.46 2.32 -10.83
CA GLU A 102 -8.56 3.76 -10.52
C GLU A 102 -8.45 4.03 -9.01
N VAL A 103 -9.17 3.27 -8.18
CA VAL A 103 -9.10 3.32 -6.71
C VAL A 103 -7.69 2.99 -6.22
N GLY A 104 -7.05 1.96 -6.80
CA GLY A 104 -5.66 1.64 -6.55
C GLY A 104 -4.71 2.79 -6.89
N MET A 105 -4.97 3.54 -7.97
CA MET A 105 -4.15 4.71 -8.32
C MET A 105 -4.28 5.83 -7.30
N VAL A 106 -5.46 6.07 -6.74
CA VAL A 106 -5.64 7.05 -5.64
C VAL A 106 -4.83 6.65 -4.41
N ASN A 107 -4.84 5.36 -4.04
CA ASN A 107 -3.99 4.84 -2.98
C ASN A 107 -2.52 5.19 -3.22
N TYR A 108 -2.02 5.11 -4.43
CA TYR A 108 -0.62 5.38 -4.76
C TYR A 108 -0.19 6.86 -4.63
N LEU A 109 -1.00 7.73 -4.04
CA LEU A 109 -0.56 9.00 -3.50
C LEU A 109 0.23 8.87 -2.17
N TRP A 110 0.21 7.70 -1.53
CA TRP A 110 0.88 7.48 -0.24
C TRP A 110 2.38 7.85 -0.23
N PRO A 111 3.19 7.65 -1.28
CA PRO A 111 4.58 8.06 -1.25
C PRO A 111 4.73 9.58 -1.19
N THR A 112 3.92 10.29 -1.96
CA THR A 112 3.87 11.76 -1.97
C THR A 112 3.46 12.29 -0.59
N PHE A 113 2.39 11.76 0.01
CA PHE A 113 1.97 12.16 1.36
C PHE A 113 3.00 11.81 2.44
N THR A 114 3.68 10.67 2.31
CA THR A 114 4.74 10.27 3.27
C THR A 114 5.90 11.26 3.25
N ILE A 115 6.33 11.71 2.08
CA ILE A 115 7.40 12.70 1.94
C ILE A 115 6.96 14.05 2.53
N ILE A 116 5.74 14.49 2.25
CA ILE A 116 5.17 15.71 2.80
C ILE A 116 5.07 15.62 4.33
N GLY A 117 4.59 14.49 4.85
CA GLY A 117 4.55 14.22 6.29
C GLY A 117 5.93 14.29 6.93
N ALA A 118 6.97 13.73 6.29
CA ALA A 118 8.34 13.83 6.76
C ALA A 118 8.86 15.26 6.81
N VAL A 119 8.52 16.09 5.82
CA VAL A 119 8.90 17.52 5.80
C VAL A 119 8.18 18.29 6.90
N LEU A 120 6.85 18.13 7.01
CA LEU A 120 6.04 18.92 7.94
C LEU A 120 6.24 18.51 9.41
N PHE A 121 6.26 17.23 9.70
CA PHE A 121 6.25 16.69 11.06
C PHE A 121 7.62 16.24 11.55
N ASN A 122 8.49 15.74 10.66
CA ASN A 122 9.82 15.26 11.02
C ASN A 122 10.91 16.29 10.68
N ARG A 123 10.54 17.49 10.22
CA ARG A 123 11.45 18.59 9.88
C ARG A 123 12.52 18.17 8.85
N GLN A 124 12.18 17.23 7.96
CA GLN A 124 13.09 16.86 6.90
C GLN A 124 13.30 18.03 5.95
N PRO A 125 14.55 18.38 5.61
CA PRO A 125 14.81 19.48 4.68
C PRO A 125 14.30 19.12 3.29
N ALA A 126 13.67 20.07 2.62
CA ALA A 126 13.20 19.93 1.25
C ALA A 126 13.47 21.21 0.46
N LYS A 127 13.66 21.05 -0.86
CA LYS A 127 13.70 22.17 -1.78
C LYS A 127 12.29 22.60 -2.16
N TRP A 128 12.11 23.86 -2.53
CA TRP A 128 10.82 24.45 -2.88
C TRP A 128 10.09 23.70 -4.00
N TRP A 129 10.81 23.09 -4.94
CA TRP A 129 10.24 22.35 -6.07
C TRP A 129 9.59 21.00 -5.68
N ILE A 130 9.58 20.64 -4.39
CA ILE A 130 8.72 19.56 -3.87
C ILE A 130 7.25 19.82 -4.21
N ALA A 131 6.84 21.10 -4.27
CA ALA A 131 5.49 21.48 -4.66
C ALA A 131 5.15 21.05 -6.10
N LEU A 132 6.12 21.09 -7.02
CA LEU A 132 5.92 20.62 -8.39
C LEU A 132 5.66 19.13 -8.44
N GLY A 133 6.39 18.34 -7.65
CA GLY A 133 6.15 16.90 -7.53
C GLY A 133 4.77 16.58 -6.97
N PHE A 134 4.33 17.32 -5.96
CA PHE A 134 2.99 17.20 -5.40
C PHE A 134 1.91 17.51 -6.45
N ILE A 135 2.01 18.65 -7.12
CA ILE A 135 1.06 19.06 -8.17
C ILE A 135 1.02 18.02 -9.28
N LEU A 136 2.18 17.51 -9.71
CA LEU A 136 2.26 16.51 -10.77
C LEU A 136 1.59 15.18 -10.35
N SER A 137 1.77 14.73 -9.11
CA SER A 137 1.09 13.52 -8.60
C SER A 137 -0.42 13.69 -8.60
N PHE A 138 -0.94 14.84 -8.14
CA PHE A 138 -2.38 15.11 -8.12
C PHE A 138 -2.97 15.29 -9.51
N ALA A 139 -2.25 15.97 -10.41
CA ALA A 139 -2.64 16.07 -11.81
C ALA A 139 -2.71 14.69 -12.48
N GLY A 140 -1.77 13.79 -12.16
CA GLY A 140 -1.81 12.41 -12.61
C GLY A 140 -3.07 11.67 -12.17
N ILE A 141 -3.48 11.80 -10.90
CA ILE A 141 -4.75 11.23 -10.43
C ILE A 141 -5.95 11.86 -11.15
N ALA A 142 -5.94 13.18 -11.39
CA ALA A 142 -7.01 13.84 -12.11
C ALA A 142 -7.13 13.33 -13.56
N VAL A 143 -6.01 13.02 -14.22
CA VAL A 143 -5.99 12.40 -15.55
C VAL A 143 -6.57 10.98 -15.49
N VAL A 144 -6.15 10.15 -14.53
CA VAL A 144 -6.69 8.79 -14.36
C VAL A 144 -8.19 8.80 -14.15
N LEU A 145 -8.68 9.66 -13.27
CA LEU A 145 -10.10 9.73 -12.90
C LEU A 145 -10.95 10.50 -13.92
N GLY A 146 -10.33 11.29 -14.78
CA GLY A 146 -11.01 12.03 -15.87
C GLY A 146 -11.54 11.13 -16.98
N GLY A 147 -11.04 9.90 -17.07
CA GLY A 147 -11.47 8.92 -18.06
C GLY A 147 -10.85 9.12 -19.45
N GLU A 148 -11.55 8.74 -20.50
CA GLU A 148 -11.05 8.79 -21.90
C GLU A 148 -10.81 10.21 -22.43
N GLY A 149 -11.35 11.23 -21.75
CA GLY A 149 -11.07 12.65 -22.04
C GLY A 149 -9.79 13.19 -21.42
N GLY A 150 -9.03 12.37 -20.69
CA GLY A 150 -7.83 12.79 -19.97
C GLY A 150 -8.15 13.74 -18.80
N PHE A 151 -7.43 14.88 -18.70
CA PHE A 151 -7.64 15.83 -17.60
C PHE A 151 -9.01 16.52 -17.70
N SER A 152 -9.96 16.06 -16.89
CA SER A 152 -11.32 16.60 -16.80
C SER A 152 -11.81 16.63 -15.34
N VAL A 153 -11.92 17.83 -14.77
CA VAL A 153 -12.42 18.00 -13.40
C VAL A 153 -13.88 17.53 -13.29
N SER A 154 -14.72 17.83 -14.28
CA SER A 154 -16.11 17.37 -14.30
C SER A 154 -16.22 15.86 -14.44
N GLY A 155 -15.40 15.24 -15.30
CA GLY A 155 -15.31 13.79 -15.45
C GLY A 155 -14.84 13.11 -14.17
N MET A 156 -13.81 13.65 -13.52
CA MET A 156 -13.32 13.17 -12.23
C MET A 156 -14.40 13.20 -11.15
N ILE A 157 -15.13 14.34 -11.02
CA ILE A 157 -16.20 14.46 -10.05
C ILE A 157 -17.34 13.48 -10.36
N ALA A 158 -17.74 13.37 -11.64
CA ALA A 158 -18.75 12.41 -12.06
C ALA A 158 -18.33 10.97 -11.72
N ASN A 159 -17.09 10.60 -11.99
CA ASN A 159 -16.55 9.28 -11.69
C ASN A 159 -16.54 8.99 -10.17
N ILE A 160 -16.04 9.91 -9.35
CA ILE A 160 -16.04 9.78 -7.88
C ILE A 160 -17.49 9.64 -7.36
N ARG A 161 -18.45 10.39 -7.90
CA ARG A 161 -19.88 10.31 -7.51
C ARG A 161 -20.49 8.93 -7.76
N THR A 162 -19.95 8.14 -8.67
CA THR A 162 -20.46 6.76 -8.91
C THR A 162 -20.25 5.86 -7.70
N ASN A 163 -19.15 6.03 -6.95
CA ASN A 163 -18.82 5.24 -5.75
C ASN A 163 -17.93 6.04 -4.79
N PRO A 164 -18.45 7.09 -4.15
CA PRO A 164 -17.65 7.99 -3.32
C PRO A 164 -16.98 7.25 -2.17
N THR A 165 -17.59 6.20 -1.64
CA THR A 165 -17.06 5.40 -0.54
C THR A 165 -15.70 4.79 -0.90
N SER A 166 -15.57 4.14 -2.06
CA SER A 166 -14.30 3.51 -2.48
C SER A 166 -13.20 4.56 -2.68
N TYR A 167 -13.50 5.70 -3.29
CA TYR A 167 -12.49 6.75 -3.52
C TYR A 167 -12.07 7.47 -2.23
N ILE A 168 -13.01 7.75 -1.31
CA ILE A 168 -12.69 8.34 0.00
C ILE A 168 -11.84 7.36 0.82
N MET A 169 -12.18 6.08 0.84
CA MET A 169 -11.39 5.06 1.52
C MET A 169 -9.99 4.95 0.92
N ALA A 170 -9.82 4.97 -0.41
CA ALA A 170 -8.51 4.92 -1.04
C ALA A 170 -7.65 6.12 -0.70
N LEU A 171 -8.23 7.31 -0.64
CA LEU A 171 -7.52 8.51 -0.21
C LEU A 171 -7.15 8.44 1.28
N SER A 172 -8.08 7.96 2.13
CA SER A 172 -7.86 7.77 3.56
C SER A 172 -6.75 6.76 3.83
N ASP A 173 -6.70 5.67 3.06
CA ASP A 173 -5.63 4.69 3.11
C ASP A 173 -4.26 5.33 2.86
N ALA A 174 -4.11 6.11 1.79
CA ALA A 174 -2.86 6.81 1.48
C ALA A 174 -2.43 7.78 2.59
N LEU A 175 -3.38 8.47 3.22
CA LEU A 175 -3.13 9.38 4.34
C LEU A 175 -2.74 8.63 5.62
N PHE A 176 -3.46 7.55 5.95
CA PHE A 176 -3.15 6.72 7.11
C PHE A 176 -1.77 6.06 7.00
N TRP A 177 -1.43 5.54 5.82
CA TRP A 177 -0.09 4.99 5.59
C TRP A 177 0.99 6.05 5.76
N ALA A 178 0.80 7.24 5.20
CA ALA A 178 1.73 8.36 5.36
C ALA A 178 1.88 8.77 6.83
N ALA A 179 0.78 8.81 7.60
CA ALA A 179 0.79 9.10 9.03
C ALA A 179 1.53 8.02 9.83
N TYR A 180 1.29 6.73 9.51
CA TYR A 180 2.01 5.61 10.11
C TYR A 180 3.51 5.69 9.86
N CYS A 181 3.92 5.91 8.61
CA CYS A 181 5.32 6.03 8.23
C CYS A 181 6.00 7.23 8.94
N THR A 182 5.33 8.39 8.95
CA THR A 182 5.83 9.61 9.57
C THR A 182 6.00 9.45 11.09
N LEU A 183 5.01 8.86 11.77
CA LEU A 183 5.06 8.54 13.19
C LEU A 183 6.19 7.57 13.52
N THR A 184 6.28 6.47 12.77
CA THR A 184 7.26 5.41 13.00
C THR A 184 8.68 5.92 12.82
N ALA A 185 8.92 6.75 11.80
CA ALA A 185 10.21 7.40 11.57
C ALA A 185 10.56 8.39 12.68
N ARG A 186 9.58 9.17 13.17
CA ARG A 186 9.80 10.15 14.26
C ARG A 186 10.16 9.49 15.58
N VAL A 187 9.49 8.39 15.93
CA VAL A 187 9.72 7.66 17.19
C VAL A 187 10.94 6.74 17.08
N LYS A 188 11.48 6.53 15.88
CA LYS A 188 12.57 5.56 15.61
C LYS A 188 12.22 4.19 16.18
N ALA A 189 10.98 3.76 15.97
CA ALA A 189 10.46 2.52 16.51
C ALA A 189 11.31 1.33 16.06
N GLN A 190 11.78 0.54 17.03
CA GLN A 190 12.60 -0.64 16.78
C GLN A 190 11.76 -1.90 16.97
N GLY A 191 11.75 -2.76 15.97
CA GLY A 191 11.01 -4.02 16.00
C GLY A 191 9.96 -4.10 14.89
N ASN A 192 9.33 -5.25 14.80
CA ASN A 192 8.28 -5.52 13.81
C ASN A 192 6.97 -5.87 14.52
N ALA A 193 5.98 -4.98 14.43
CA ALA A 193 4.65 -5.20 14.98
C ALA A 193 3.60 -5.51 13.89
N VAL A 194 4.01 -5.69 12.63
CA VAL A 194 3.12 -5.88 11.48
C VAL A 194 2.16 -7.08 11.69
N GLY A 195 2.66 -8.20 12.20
CA GLY A 195 1.81 -9.36 12.49
C GLY A 195 0.72 -9.06 13.52
N PHE A 196 1.00 -8.24 14.53
CA PHE A 196 0.00 -7.78 15.48
C PHE A 196 -1.02 -6.85 14.82
N PHE A 197 -0.58 -5.93 13.97
CA PHE A 197 -1.49 -5.05 13.25
C PHE A 197 -2.38 -5.83 12.27
N PHE A 198 -1.85 -6.81 11.54
CA PHE A 198 -2.66 -7.69 10.69
C PHE A 198 -3.69 -8.49 11.47
N LEU A 199 -3.34 -8.95 12.67
CA LEU A 199 -4.30 -9.61 13.55
C LEU A 199 -5.43 -8.67 13.95
N LEU A 200 -5.15 -7.41 14.30
CA LEU A 200 -6.17 -6.41 14.60
C LEU A 200 -7.07 -6.14 13.39
N VAL A 201 -6.50 -5.97 12.19
CA VAL A 201 -7.27 -5.82 10.94
C VAL A 201 -8.21 -7.00 10.75
N SER A 202 -7.69 -8.21 10.88
CA SER A 202 -8.47 -9.45 10.76
C SER A 202 -9.62 -9.49 11.78
N CYS A 203 -9.36 -9.21 13.06
CA CYS A 203 -10.40 -9.20 14.10
C CYS A 203 -11.52 -8.20 13.79
N ILE A 204 -11.18 -6.98 13.34
CA ILE A 204 -12.18 -5.97 12.99
C ILE A 204 -13.00 -6.40 11.77
N LEU A 205 -12.35 -6.96 10.75
CA LEU A 205 -13.05 -7.45 9.56
C LEU A 205 -13.96 -8.63 9.87
N TRP A 206 -13.55 -9.57 10.75
CA TRP A 206 -14.42 -10.64 11.21
C TRP A 206 -15.60 -10.11 12.02
N ALA A 207 -15.37 -9.16 12.94
CA ALA A 207 -16.44 -8.53 13.68
C ALA A 207 -17.46 -7.86 12.74
N LYS A 208 -16.98 -7.13 11.73
CA LYS A 208 -17.84 -6.55 10.70
C LYS A 208 -18.58 -7.61 9.89
N TYR A 209 -17.90 -8.68 9.46
CA TYR A 209 -18.51 -9.75 8.68
C TYR A 209 -19.68 -10.40 9.42
N PHE A 210 -19.51 -10.71 10.71
CA PHE A 210 -20.58 -11.30 11.51
C PHE A 210 -21.70 -10.31 11.85
N SER A 211 -21.38 -9.01 12.02
CA SER A 211 -22.39 -8.01 12.30
C SER A 211 -23.25 -7.65 11.07
N ASP A 212 -22.65 -7.65 9.90
CA ASP A 212 -23.36 -7.35 8.65
C ASP A 212 -24.29 -8.51 8.22
N GLY A 213 -24.08 -9.72 8.76
CA GLY A 213 -24.86 -10.91 8.38
C GLY A 213 -24.74 -11.28 6.88
N THR A 214 -23.69 -10.80 6.22
CA THR A 214 -23.51 -10.92 4.77
C THR A 214 -22.92 -12.28 4.38
N GLY A 215 -23.79 -13.17 3.93
CA GLY A 215 -23.45 -14.30 3.06
C GLY A 215 -22.54 -15.39 3.65
N SER A 216 -22.51 -16.53 2.99
CA SER A 216 -21.55 -17.61 3.25
C SER A 216 -20.25 -17.35 2.48
N LEU A 217 -19.10 -17.58 3.13
CA LEU A 217 -17.82 -17.63 2.45
C LEU A 217 -17.78 -18.80 1.47
N ASN A 218 -17.33 -18.55 0.26
CA ASN A 218 -17.11 -19.61 -0.72
C ASN A 218 -15.70 -20.17 -0.57
N PHE A 219 -15.58 -21.46 -0.26
CA PHE A 219 -14.31 -22.16 -0.08
C PHE A 219 -13.96 -23.06 -1.26
N ASP A 220 -14.30 -22.68 -2.48
CA ASP A 220 -13.83 -23.38 -3.65
C ASP A 220 -12.31 -23.24 -3.85
N THR A 221 -11.75 -24.05 -4.74
CA THR A 221 -10.30 -24.07 -4.99
C THR A 221 -9.78 -22.72 -5.48
N ALA A 222 -10.56 -21.99 -6.30
CA ALA A 222 -10.17 -20.69 -6.81
C ALA A 222 -10.12 -19.64 -5.69
N SER A 223 -11.15 -19.59 -4.83
CA SER A 223 -11.22 -18.70 -3.67
C SER A 223 -10.02 -18.89 -2.73
N LEU A 224 -9.70 -20.15 -2.41
CA LEU A 224 -8.58 -20.48 -1.55
C LEU A 224 -7.24 -20.13 -2.18
N LEU A 225 -7.08 -20.38 -3.49
CA LEU A 225 -5.85 -20.06 -4.22
C LEU A 225 -5.59 -18.55 -4.24
N TYR A 226 -6.61 -17.76 -4.62
CA TYR A 226 -6.45 -16.29 -4.69
C TYR A 226 -6.26 -15.68 -3.30
N THR A 227 -6.96 -16.17 -2.28
CA THR A 227 -6.80 -15.67 -0.90
C THR A 227 -5.41 -16.00 -0.36
N THR A 228 -4.91 -17.22 -0.61
CA THR A 228 -3.55 -17.61 -0.22
C THR A 228 -2.50 -16.78 -0.96
N ALA A 229 -2.68 -16.55 -2.27
CA ALA A 229 -1.79 -15.71 -3.04
C ALA A 229 -1.78 -14.27 -2.53
N ALA A 230 -2.96 -13.68 -2.28
CA ALA A 230 -3.07 -12.33 -1.74
C ALA A 230 -2.41 -12.19 -0.36
N ALA A 231 -2.71 -13.10 0.56
CA ALA A 231 -2.11 -13.14 1.90
C ALA A 231 -0.59 -13.32 1.84
N SER A 232 -0.11 -14.16 0.94
CA SER A 232 1.32 -14.39 0.73
C SER A 232 2.01 -13.16 0.16
N CYS A 233 1.46 -12.54 -0.88
CA CYS A 233 2.01 -11.32 -1.46
C CYS A 233 2.05 -10.19 -0.42
N LEU A 234 0.99 -10.02 0.37
CA LEU A 234 0.94 -9.03 1.42
C LEU A 234 1.98 -9.32 2.51
N GLY A 235 1.94 -10.50 3.13
CA GLY A 235 2.82 -10.88 4.23
C GLY A 235 4.31 -10.98 3.82
N LEU A 236 4.62 -11.66 2.72
CA LEU A 236 6.00 -11.78 2.22
C LEU A 236 6.52 -10.42 1.75
N GLY A 237 5.68 -9.55 1.17
CA GLY A 237 6.07 -8.20 0.80
C GLY A 237 6.69 -7.46 1.99
N TYR A 238 6.04 -7.46 3.13
CA TYR A 238 6.58 -6.88 4.37
C TYR A 238 7.83 -7.60 4.88
N ALA A 239 7.88 -8.94 4.74
CA ALA A 239 9.01 -9.73 5.16
C ALA A 239 10.29 -9.38 4.39
N VAL A 240 10.23 -9.43 3.07
CA VAL A 240 11.40 -9.16 2.21
C VAL A 240 11.79 -7.67 2.21
N TRP A 241 10.79 -6.76 2.33
CA TRP A 241 11.07 -5.34 2.51
C TRP A 241 11.89 -5.07 3.76
N ASN A 242 11.53 -5.69 4.89
CA ASN A 242 12.28 -5.58 6.14
C ASN A 242 13.75 -6.05 6.00
N ILE A 243 14.00 -7.12 5.25
CA ILE A 243 15.36 -7.58 4.95
C ILE A 243 16.10 -6.51 4.15
N GLY A 244 15.45 -6.00 3.10
CA GLY A 244 16.00 -4.99 2.22
C GLY A 244 16.40 -3.70 2.92
N ILE A 245 15.52 -3.13 3.75
CA ILE A 245 15.77 -1.87 4.46
C ILE A 245 16.78 -2.03 5.60
N SER A 246 16.86 -3.23 6.20
CA SER A 246 17.78 -3.47 7.32
C SER A 246 19.22 -3.68 6.89
N ARG A 247 19.48 -4.20 5.69
CA ARG A 247 20.81 -4.65 5.25
C ARG A 247 21.16 -4.27 3.82
N GLY A 248 20.19 -3.91 3.00
CA GLY A 248 20.35 -3.54 1.61
C GLY A 248 20.53 -2.04 1.39
N ASN A 249 20.41 -1.63 0.15
CA ASN A 249 20.48 -0.23 -0.26
C ASN A 249 19.07 0.40 -0.21
N MET A 250 18.76 1.10 0.87
CA MET A 250 17.49 1.80 1.09
C MET A 250 17.14 2.75 -0.05
N THR A 251 18.12 3.40 -0.66
CA THR A 251 17.93 4.34 -1.78
C THR A 251 17.39 3.64 -3.02
N VAL A 252 17.92 2.47 -3.35
CA VAL A 252 17.48 1.66 -4.49
C VAL A 252 16.05 1.15 -4.25
N LEU A 253 15.78 0.67 -3.04
CA LEU A 253 14.45 0.17 -2.65
C LEU A 253 13.39 1.27 -2.72
N ALA A 254 13.68 2.44 -2.14
CA ALA A 254 12.78 3.59 -2.20
C ALA A 254 12.52 4.04 -3.65
N GLY A 255 13.59 4.12 -4.47
CA GLY A 255 13.45 4.46 -5.89
C GLY A 255 12.58 3.45 -6.66
N ALA A 256 12.78 2.16 -6.41
CA ALA A 256 12.01 1.11 -7.06
C ALA A 256 10.53 1.11 -6.63
N SER A 257 10.22 1.46 -5.38
CA SER A 257 8.84 1.50 -4.89
C SER A 257 7.97 2.56 -5.58
N TYR A 258 8.57 3.61 -6.16
CA TYR A 258 7.82 4.61 -6.94
C TYR A 258 7.26 4.08 -8.26
N PHE A 259 7.70 2.90 -8.71
CA PHE A 259 7.17 2.24 -9.91
C PHE A 259 6.06 1.24 -9.60
N ILE A 260 5.75 0.99 -8.32
CA ILE A 260 4.64 0.11 -7.90
C ILE A 260 3.33 0.47 -8.60
N PRO A 261 2.92 1.74 -8.75
CA PRO A 261 1.68 2.09 -9.43
C PRO A 261 1.58 1.54 -10.85
N ILE A 262 2.65 1.65 -11.64
CA ILE A 262 2.68 1.16 -13.02
C ILE A 262 2.63 -0.37 -13.05
N PHE A 263 3.47 -1.05 -12.24
CA PHE A 263 3.47 -2.50 -12.18
C PHE A 263 2.15 -3.06 -11.66
N SER A 264 1.54 -2.40 -10.67
CA SER A 264 0.24 -2.80 -10.16
C SER A 264 -0.88 -2.62 -11.18
N ALA A 265 -0.86 -1.53 -11.95
CA ALA A 265 -1.81 -1.32 -13.04
C ALA A 265 -1.67 -2.41 -14.12
N CYS A 266 -0.44 -2.76 -14.51
CA CYS A 266 -0.16 -3.85 -15.45
C CYS A 266 -0.72 -5.19 -14.95
N ILE A 267 -0.36 -5.57 -13.70
CA ILE A 267 -0.77 -6.85 -13.12
C ILE A 267 -2.28 -6.89 -12.92
N SER A 268 -2.88 -5.81 -12.39
CA SER A 268 -4.32 -5.75 -12.17
C SER A 268 -5.11 -5.77 -13.50
N SER A 269 -4.65 -5.04 -14.52
CA SER A 269 -5.24 -5.07 -15.86
C SER A 269 -5.25 -6.49 -16.46
N PHE A 270 -4.12 -7.19 -16.34
CA PHE A 270 -3.99 -8.58 -16.78
C PHE A 270 -4.89 -9.52 -15.96
N LEU A 271 -4.83 -9.45 -14.63
CA LEU A 271 -5.56 -10.34 -13.72
C LEU A 271 -7.09 -10.15 -13.86
N LEU A 272 -7.53 -8.91 -14.00
CA LEU A 272 -8.94 -8.54 -14.10
C LEU A 272 -9.44 -8.50 -15.56
N LYS A 273 -8.57 -8.82 -16.53
CA LYS A 273 -8.86 -8.81 -17.98
C LYS A 273 -9.49 -7.49 -18.45
N THR A 274 -8.98 -6.36 -17.93
CA THR A 274 -9.52 -5.03 -18.22
C THR A 274 -8.47 -4.18 -18.92
N PRO A 275 -8.65 -3.83 -20.22
CA PRO A 275 -7.74 -2.91 -20.88
C PRO A 275 -7.84 -1.51 -20.26
N LEU A 276 -6.70 -0.85 -20.13
CA LEU A 276 -6.60 0.50 -19.63
C LEU A 276 -6.28 1.46 -20.77
N PRO A 277 -6.98 2.60 -20.88
CA PRO A 277 -6.74 3.57 -21.93
C PRO A 277 -5.40 4.30 -21.77
N VAL A 278 -4.95 4.95 -22.81
CA VAL A 278 -3.64 5.66 -22.84
C VAL A 278 -3.59 6.75 -21.75
N GLU A 279 -4.67 7.45 -21.53
CA GLU A 279 -4.81 8.49 -20.50
C GLU A 279 -4.54 7.94 -19.10
N PHE A 280 -4.98 6.72 -18.82
CA PHE A 280 -4.67 6.05 -17.57
C PHE A 280 -3.15 5.88 -17.39
N TRP A 281 -2.45 5.42 -18.42
CA TRP A 281 -0.99 5.24 -18.37
C TRP A 281 -0.23 6.55 -18.24
N GLN A 282 -0.71 7.59 -18.90
CA GLN A 282 -0.17 8.95 -18.75
C GLN A 282 -0.31 9.44 -17.31
N GLY A 283 -1.50 9.30 -16.71
CA GLY A 283 -1.74 9.66 -15.31
C GLY A 283 -0.90 8.83 -14.33
N ALA A 284 -0.78 7.52 -14.56
CA ALA A 284 0.07 6.64 -13.76
C ALA A 284 1.54 7.07 -13.82
N ALA A 285 2.06 7.38 -15.00
CA ALA A 285 3.41 7.90 -15.17
C ALA A 285 3.60 9.24 -14.43
N MET A 286 2.62 10.14 -14.48
CA MET A 286 2.66 11.42 -13.76
C MET A 286 2.71 11.21 -12.23
N VAL A 287 1.96 10.26 -11.67
CA VAL A 287 2.02 9.91 -10.24
C VAL A 287 3.41 9.41 -9.86
N CYS A 288 3.99 8.52 -10.66
CA CYS A 288 5.34 7.98 -10.42
C CYS A 288 6.41 9.09 -10.50
N LEU A 289 6.34 9.93 -11.53
CA LEU A 289 7.27 11.04 -11.71
C LEU A 289 7.12 12.09 -10.60
N GLY A 290 5.90 12.43 -10.22
CA GLY A 290 5.62 13.38 -9.15
C GLY A 290 6.17 12.93 -7.81
N SER A 291 5.95 11.66 -7.44
CA SER A 291 6.51 11.06 -6.23
C SER A 291 8.04 11.03 -6.27
N SER A 292 8.64 10.70 -7.42
CA SER A 292 10.10 10.71 -7.62
C SER A 292 10.68 12.12 -7.49
N VAL A 293 10.00 13.13 -8.02
CA VAL A 293 10.38 14.54 -7.87
C VAL A 293 10.33 14.96 -6.40
N CYS A 294 9.28 14.63 -5.67
CA CYS A 294 9.18 14.88 -4.22
C CYS A 294 10.38 14.26 -3.47
N TRP A 295 10.70 13.01 -3.76
CA TRP A 295 11.84 12.31 -3.16
C TRP A 295 13.19 13.00 -3.47
N LEU A 296 13.43 13.36 -4.73
CA LEU A 296 14.66 14.08 -5.12
C LEU A 296 14.77 15.44 -4.43
N ALA A 297 13.65 16.14 -4.21
CA ALA A 297 13.62 17.42 -3.53
C ALA A 297 14.13 17.35 -2.09
N THR A 298 13.80 16.29 -1.38
CA THR A 298 14.29 16.05 -0.01
C THR A 298 15.73 15.61 0.02
N ARG A 299 16.10 14.66 -0.83
CA ARG A 299 17.45 14.08 -0.90
C ARG A 299 18.53 15.10 -1.26
N THR A 300 18.27 15.99 -2.21
CA THR A 300 19.22 17.03 -2.61
C THR A 300 19.34 18.16 -1.58
N ALA A 301 18.36 18.32 -0.69
CA ALA A 301 18.44 19.27 0.42
C ALA A 301 19.31 18.74 1.56
N GLU A 302 19.26 17.43 1.83
CA GLU A 302 20.15 16.78 2.82
C GLU A 302 21.62 16.86 2.43
N ARG A 303 21.96 16.61 1.16
CA ARG A 303 23.36 16.67 0.66
C ARG A 303 24.02 18.06 0.80
N LYS A 304 23.25 19.14 0.98
CA LYS A 304 23.81 20.48 1.17
C LYS A 304 24.06 20.83 2.64
N ARG A 305 23.67 19.99 3.59
CA ARG A 305 23.88 20.20 5.03
C ARG A 305 25.16 19.56 5.57
N TYR A 306 25.83 18.73 4.77
CA TYR A 306 27.10 18.07 5.04
C TYR A 306 28.14 18.54 4.01
#